data_872fe500a1f71d12ad482d5df214a89a
#
_entry.id   872fe500a1f71d12ad482d5df214a89a
#
_cell.length_a   1.000
_cell.length_b   1.000
_cell.length_c   1.000
_cell.angle_alpha   90.00
_cell.angle_beta   90.00
_cell.angle_gamma   90.00
#
_symmetry.space_group_name_H-M   'P 1'
#
loop_
_entity.id
_entity.type
_entity.pdbx_description
1 polymer ?
#
loop_
_entity_poly.entity_id
_entity_poly.type
_entity_poly.pdbx_seq_one_letter_code
_entity_poly.pdbx_strand_id
1 'polypeptide(L)'
;MNNTALGAVSNKKENIRFISEAHEKFYYEKLKEVRYVDVYHKALCYCLGISDDTRRNINRIYDFKTGCVKPECLHDGWQTSGSEKVVRMAFNLYCNGTPSVDDEQNTEEQIDECRRYSAEELFCCCYAPFFWQAIQIRYPEYANYNHALYTMFGGNEDSIYIAGIQVDINPITEGRTGTLETYLPEVETYLQEKAQQEQINNQLITQGRENALEQQSEKEK
;
A
#
# COMPACT_ATOMS: atom_id res chain seq x y z
N MET A 1 -10.48 42.24 -8.72
CA MET A 1 -10.42 41.63 -7.40
C MET A 1 -11.08 40.25 -7.52
N ASN A 2 -10.30 39.21 -7.82
CA ASN A 2 -10.79 37.84 -7.87
C ASN A 2 -9.92 37.01 -6.93
N ASN A 3 -10.48 36.75 -5.76
CA ASN A 3 -9.92 35.76 -4.80
C ASN A 3 -10.22 34.36 -5.31
N THR A 4 -9.23 33.73 -5.89
CA THR A 4 -9.26 32.28 -6.15
C THR A 4 -8.89 31.57 -4.86
N ALA A 5 -9.89 31.00 -4.21
CA ALA A 5 -9.70 30.14 -3.06
C ALA A 5 -8.92 28.90 -3.49
N LEU A 6 -7.68 28.76 -3.02
CA LEU A 6 -6.90 27.53 -3.06
C LEU A 6 -7.64 26.49 -2.23
N GLY A 7 -8.18 25.46 -2.89
CA GLY A 7 -8.80 24.32 -2.23
C GLY A 7 -7.79 23.65 -1.30
N ALA A 8 -8.17 23.52 -0.04
CA ALA A 8 -7.44 22.75 0.94
C ALA A 8 -7.39 21.28 0.47
N VAL A 9 -6.20 20.82 0.08
CA VAL A 9 -5.93 19.40 -0.14
C VAL A 9 -6.08 18.73 1.23
N SER A 10 -7.15 17.98 1.39
CA SER A 10 -7.36 17.11 2.54
C SER A 10 -6.18 16.15 2.61
N ASN A 11 -5.27 16.36 3.56
CA ASN A 11 -4.22 15.40 3.91
C ASN A 11 -4.91 14.15 4.53
N LYS A 12 -5.35 13.24 3.68
CA LYS A 12 -5.70 11.87 4.09
C LYS A 12 -4.40 11.28 4.61
N LYS A 13 -4.25 11.16 5.93
CA LYS A 13 -3.08 10.57 6.58
C LYS A 13 -2.93 9.17 6.01
N GLU A 14 -1.92 8.94 5.18
CA GLU A 14 -1.62 7.61 4.64
C GLU A 14 -1.52 6.66 5.84
N ASN A 15 -2.31 5.60 5.86
CA ASN A 15 -2.34 4.67 6.98
C ASN A 15 -1.14 3.71 6.87
N ILE A 16 0.08 4.26 7.07
CA ILE A 16 1.34 3.52 6.98
C ILE A 16 1.55 2.77 8.30
N ARG A 17 1.77 1.47 8.20
CA ARG A 17 2.10 0.61 9.32
C ARG A 17 3.61 0.57 9.52
N PHE A 18 4.07 0.88 10.72
CA PHE A 18 5.49 0.80 11.12
C PHE A 18 5.73 -0.37 12.07
N ILE A 19 6.96 -0.93 12.05
CA ILE A 19 7.36 -2.02 12.96
C ILE A 19 7.58 -1.52 14.39
N SER A 20 7.94 -0.24 14.55
CA SER A 20 8.23 0.40 15.83
C SER A 20 8.15 1.92 15.72
N GLU A 21 8.09 2.62 16.87
CA GLU A 21 8.18 4.08 16.92
C GLU A 21 9.52 4.61 16.35
N ALA A 22 10.61 3.86 16.56
CA ALA A 22 11.92 4.20 15.98
C ALA A 22 11.91 4.15 14.45
N HIS A 23 11.17 3.21 13.84
CA HIS A 23 10.97 3.13 12.40
C HIS A 23 10.17 4.35 11.90
N GLU A 24 9.05 4.66 12.55
CA GLU A 24 8.21 5.81 12.19
C GLU A 24 9.00 7.13 12.25
N LYS A 25 9.70 7.34 13.37
CA LYS A 25 10.55 8.53 13.57
C LYS A 25 11.62 8.64 12.49
N PHE A 26 12.35 7.56 12.22
CA PHE A 26 13.38 7.51 11.19
C PHE A 26 12.81 7.86 9.81
N TYR A 27 11.67 7.28 9.44
CA TYR A 27 11.02 7.54 8.15
C TYR A 27 10.73 9.03 7.95
N TYR A 28 10.05 9.67 8.90
CA TYR A 28 9.71 11.08 8.78
C TYR A 28 10.91 12.02 8.89
N GLU A 29 11.94 11.65 9.65
CA GLU A 29 13.19 12.42 9.74
C GLU A 29 13.96 12.35 8.42
N LYS A 30 14.12 11.16 7.84
CA LYS A 30 14.88 10.98 6.60
C LYS A 30 14.19 11.55 5.37
N LEU A 31 12.87 11.59 5.34
CA LEU A 31 12.13 12.32 4.29
C LEU A 31 12.40 13.83 4.26
N LYS A 32 12.90 14.42 5.33
CA LYS A 32 13.31 15.84 5.33
C LYS A 32 14.70 16.07 4.76
N GLU A 33 15.52 15.01 4.68
CA GLU A 33 16.90 15.07 4.19
C GLU A 33 16.99 14.78 2.69
N VAL A 34 15.99 14.10 2.10
CA VAL A 34 15.98 13.82 0.65
C VAL A 34 15.72 15.06 -0.17
N ARG A 35 16.26 15.11 -1.38
CA ARG A 35 16.11 16.24 -2.29
C ARG A 35 14.67 16.41 -2.78
N TYR A 36 13.95 15.30 -2.99
CA TYR A 36 12.56 15.26 -3.45
C TYR A 36 11.79 14.21 -2.65
N VAL A 37 10.59 14.56 -2.20
CA VAL A 37 9.70 13.63 -1.51
C VAL A 37 8.76 13.00 -2.54
N ASP A 38 9.24 11.95 -3.20
CA ASP A 38 8.49 11.15 -4.16
C ASP A 38 8.29 9.71 -3.65
N VAL A 39 7.59 8.89 -4.42
CA VAL A 39 7.29 7.48 -4.05
C VAL A 39 8.56 6.62 -3.94
N TYR A 40 9.63 6.94 -4.68
CA TYR A 40 10.91 6.24 -4.62
C TYR A 40 11.61 6.49 -3.28
N HIS A 41 11.75 7.75 -2.90
CA HIS A 41 12.37 8.12 -1.63
C HIS A 41 11.52 7.70 -0.43
N LYS A 42 10.18 7.77 -0.54
CA LYS A 42 9.28 7.25 0.49
C LYS A 42 9.51 5.75 0.73
N ALA A 43 9.54 4.94 -0.33
CA ALA A 43 9.78 3.50 -0.22
C ALA A 43 11.19 3.18 0.32
N LEU A 44 12.22 3.88 -0.17
CA LEU A 44 13.60 3.76 0.31
C LEU A 44 13.70 4.03 1.82
N CYS A 45 13.25 5.20 2.27
CA CYS A 45 13.32 5.60 3.67
C CYS A 45 12.48 4.66 4.57
N TYR A 46 11.34 4.19 4.08
CA TYR A 46 10.52 3.24 4.78
C TYR A 46 11.25 1.90 4.96
N CYS A 47 11.78 1.30 3.90
CA CYS A 47 12.53 0.06 3.98
C CYS A 47 13.72 0.17 4.94
N LEU A 48 14.57 1.19 4.75
CA LEU A 48 15.78 1.37 5.55
C LEU A 48 15.47 1.70 7.03
N GLY A 49 14.25 2.12 7.33
CA GLY A 49 13.75 2.30 8.68
C GLY A 49 13.39 1.02 9.42
N ILE A 50 13.19 -0.12 8.74
CA ILE A 50 12.70 -1.37 9.33
C ILE A 50 13.69 -1.95 10.35
N SER A 51 14.98 -2.07 9.98
CA SER A 51 16.01 -2.67 10.82
C SER A 51 16.82 -1.63 11.58
N ASP A 52 17.20 -1.96 12.82
CA ASP A 52 18.15 -1.16 13.62
C ASP A 52 19.50 -1.00 12.91
N ASP A 53 19.98 -2.07 12.29
CA ASP A 53 21.28 -2.07 11.62
C ASP A 53 21.28 -1.11 10.43
N THR A 54 20.23 -1.09 9.64
CA THR A 54 20.11 -0.19 8.49
C THR A 54 19.94 1.27 8.93
N ARG A 55 19.18 1.53 10.01
CA ARG A 55 19.06 2.89 10.56
C ARG A 55 20.38 3.46 11.04
N ARG A 56 21.19 2.65 11.75
CA ARG A 56 22.52 3.06 12.25
C ARG A 56 23.53 3.29 11.13
N ASN A 57 23.42 2.53 10.05
CA ASN A 57 24.37 2.55 8.94
C ASN A 57 23.87 3.29 7.69
N ILE A 58 22.82 4.12 7.83
CA ILE A 58 22.15 4.78 6.69
C ILE A 58 23.10 5.48 5.74
N ASN A 59 24.14 6.19 6.25
CA ASN A 59 25.12 6.91 5.43
C ASN A 59 26.06 5.99 4.67
N ARG A 60 26.13 4.69 5.02
CA ARG A 60 26.85 3.67 4.24
C ARG A 60 25.98 3.09 3.13
N ILE A 61 24.66 3.22 3.24
CA ILE A 61 23.69 2.64 2.31
C ILE A 61 23.27 3.66 1.25
N TYR A 62 23.07 4.91 1.66
CA TYR A 62 22.53 5.96 0.80
C TYR A 62 23.23 7.30 1.03
N ASP A 63 23.52 8.01 -0.06
CA ASP A 63 24.07 9.36 -0.02
C ASP A 63 22.96 10.40 -0.28
N PHE A 64 22.53 11.07 0.77
CA PHE A 64 21.49 12.10 0.70
C PHE A 64 21.86 13.32 -0.14
N LYS A 65 23.17 13.57 -0.39
CA LYS A 65 23.63 14.70 -1.20
C LYS A 65 23.54 14.41 -2.69
N THR A 66 23.97 13.21 -3.10
CA THR A 66 23.97 12.80 -4.50
C THR A 66 22.70 12.11 -4.93
N GLY A 67 21.95 11.53 -3.97
CA GLY A 67 20.79 10.71 -4.25
C GLY A 67 21.14 9.30 -4.74
N CYS A 68 22.37 8.84 -4.47
CA CYS A 68 22.85 7.53 -4.92
C CYS A 68 22.80 6.49 -3.80
N VAL A 69 22.38 5.28 -4.16
CA VAL A 69 22.61 4.09 -3.33
C VAL A 69 24.07 3.68 -3.37
N LYS A 70 24.51 2.92 -2.36
CA LYS A 70 25.89 2.43 -2.20
C LYS A 70 25.84 0.90 -2.11
N PRO A 71 25.84 0.18 -3.24
CA PRO A 71 25.67 -1.27 -3.25
C PRO A 71 26.78 -2.01 -2.49
N GLU A 72 28.00 -1.45 -2.49
CA GLU A 72 29.14 -1.98 -1.76
C GLU A 72 28.87 -2.22 -0.27
N CYS A 73 27.89 -1.54 0.31
CA CYS A 73 27.50 -1.73 1.71
C CYS A 73 27.02 -3.16 2.02
N LEU A 74 26.58 -3.91 1.02
CA LEU A 74 26.14 -5.30 1.19
C LEU A 74 27.29 -6.26 1.57
N HIS A 75 28.53 -5.86 1.31
CA HIS A 75 29.73 -6.60 1.70
C HIS A 75 30.33 -6.15 3.04
N ASP A 76 29.70 -5.17 3.69
CA ASP A 76 30.17 -4.63 4.97
C ASP A 76 29.91 -5.59 6.13
N GLY A 77 30.84 -5.69 7.06
CA GLY A 77 30.77 -6.60 8.22
C GLY A 77 29.70 -6.26 9.27
N TRP A 78 28.94 -5.18 9.12
CA TRP A 78 27.81 -4.84 9.98
C TRP A 78 26.50 -5.48 9.53
N GLN A 79 26.44 -6.02 8.32
CA GLN A 79 25.28 -6.66 7.76
C GLN A 79 24.93 -7.96 8.49
N THR A 80 23.64 -8.16 8.65
CA THR A 80 23.02 -9.42 9.05
C THR A 80 22.17 -9.93 7.89
N SER A 81 21.82 -11.20 7.87
CA SER A 81 20.94 -11.74 6.83
C SER A 81 19.61 -10.99 6.71
N GLY A 82 19.13 -10.43 7.82
CA GLY A 82 17.92 -9.60 7.84
C GLY A 82 18.15 -8.21 7.26
N SER A 83 19.24 -7.54 7.66
CA SER A 83 19.56 -6.20 7.14
C SER A 83 19.92 -6.21 5.66
N GLU A 84 20.56 -7.27 5.17
CA GLU A 84 20.83 -7.45 3.74
C GLU A 84 19.56 -7.51 2.91
N LYS A 85 18.52 -8.25 3.39
CA LYS A 85 17.20 -8.29 2.73
C LYS A 85 16.52 -6.94 2.72
N VAL A 86 16.62 -6.19 3.82
CA VAL A 86 16.08 -4.82 3.93
C VAL A 86 16.77 -3.89 2.92
N VAL A 87 18.09 -3.94 2.80
CA VAL A 87 18.86 -3.11 1.86
C VAL A 87 18.52 -3.47 0.41
N ARG A 88 18.49 -4.78 0.06
CA ARG A 88 18.12 -5.20 -1.29
C ARG A 88 16.69 -4.81 -1.65
N MET A 89 15.74 -4.95 -0.74
CA MET A 89 14.35 -4.48 -0.97
C MET A 89 14.31 -2.97 -1.20
N ALA A 90 15.02 -2.19 -0.39
CA ALA A 90 15.12 -0.75 -0.54
C ALA A 90 15.72 -0.35 -1.90
N PHE A 91 16.80 -1.00 -2.31
CA PHE A 91 17.46 -0.75 -3.60
C PHE A 91 16.57 -1.12 -4.78
N ASN A 92 15.89 -2.27 -4.71
CA ASN A 92 14.98 -2.71 -5.75
C ASN A 92 13.86 -1.69 -5.99
N LEU A 93 13.22 -1.21 -4.93
CA LEU A 93 12.13 -0.23 -5.02
C LEU A 93 12.61 1.17 -5.44
N TYR A 94 13.84 1.54 -5.09
CA TYR A 94 14.39 2.85 -5.41
C TYR A 94 14.96 2.91 -6.83
N CYS A 95 15.78 1.90 -7.22
CA CYS A 95 16.46 1.87 -8.51
C CYS A 95 15.64 1.21 -9.63
N ASN A 96 14.49 0.60 -9.34
CA ASN A 96 13.74 -0.28 -10.24
C ASN A 96 14.59 -1.44 -10.79
N GLY A 97 15.49 -1.98 -9.99
CA GLY A 97 16.43 -3.00 -10.43
C GLY A 97 17.25 -3.60 -9.29
N THR A 98 18.38 -4.15 -9.65
CA THR A 98 19.29 -4.90 -8.79
C THR A 98 20.71 -4.29 -8.81
N PRO A 99 20.90 -3.07 -8.26
CA PRO A 99 22.12 -2.30 -8.45
C PRO A 99 23.40 -2.97 -7.93
N SER A 100 23.29 -3.87 -6.94
CA SER A 100 24.43 -4.62 -6.41
C SER A 100 24.95 -5.71 -7.34
N VAL A 101 24.18 -6.10 -8.36
CA VAL A 101 24.62 -7.10 -9.35
C VAL A 101 25.76 -6.56 -10.21
N ASP A 102 25.74 -5.26 -10.49
CA ASP A 102 26.74 -4.62 -11.33
C ASP A 102 28.13 -4.51 -10.61
N ASP A 103 28.14 -4.64 -9.28
CA ASP A 103 29.38 -4.62 -8.49
C ASP A 103 30.08 -5.99 -8.47
N GLU A 104 29.39 -7.07 -8.87
CA GLU A 104 29.96 -8.41 -8.91
C GLU A 104 30.87 -8.61 -10.12
N GLN A 105 32.02 -9.28 -9.90
CA GLN A 105 33.11 -9.33 -10.89
C GLN A 105 32.92 -10.39 -11.97
N ASN A 106 32.14 -11.44 -11.68
CA ASN A 106 31.92 -12.54 -12.62
C ASN A 106 30.46 -12.93 -12.74
N THR A 107 30.13 -13.63 -13.81
CA THR A 107 28.73 -13.99 -14.16
C THR A 107 28.08 -14.89 -13.12
N GLU A 108 28.82 -15.77 -12.45
CA GLU A 108 28.26 -16.67 -11.44
C GLU A 108 27.85 -15.90 -10.19
N GLU A 109 28.70 -14.99 -9.72
CA GLU A 109 28.39 -14.06 -8.61
C GLU A 109 27.21 -13.14 -8.95
N GLN A 110 27.16 -12.63 -10.19
CA GLN A 110 26.02 -11.81 -10.66
C GLN A 110 24.71 -12.59 -10.63
N ILE A 111 24.71 -13.87 -11.06
CA ILE A 111 23.52 -14.71 -11.01
C ILE A 111 23.08 -14.98 -9.57
N ASP A 112 24.03 -15.25 -8.69
CA ASP A 112 23.73 -15.49 -7.28
C ASP A 112 23.20 -14.23 -6.59
N GLU A 113 23.75 -13.06 -6.89
CA GLU A 113 23.24 -11.80 -6.36
C GLU A 113 21.84 -11.49 -6.91
N CYS A 114 21.56 -11.75 -8.20
CA CYS A 114 20.21 -11.65 -8.77
C CYS A 114 19.20 -12.51 -8.01
N ARG A 115 19.53 -13.75 -7.65
CA ARG A 115 18.64 -14.65 -6.88
C ARG A 115 18.24 -14.05 -5.55
N ARG A 116 19.16 -13.33 -4.89
CA ARG A 116 18.87 -12.67 -3.59
C ARG A 116 17.84 -11.54 -3.66
N TYR A 117 17.52 -11.07 -4.87
CA TYR A 117 16.41 -10.14 -5.12
C TYR A 117 15.10 -10.84 -5.47
N SER A 118 15.06 -12.17 -5.52
CA SER A 118 13.82 -12.90 -5.78
C SER A 118 12.80 -12.71 -4.67
N ALA A 119 11.52 -12.84 -5.01
CA ALA A 119 10.43 -12.75 -4.02
C ALA A 119 10.59 -13.81 -2.92
N GLU A 120 11.05 -15.02 -3.26
CA GLU A 120 11.34 -16.09 -2.31
C GLU A 120 12.38 -15.65 -1.26
N GLU A 121 13.52 -15.14 -1.72
CA GLU A 121 14.59 -14.71 -0.82
C GLU A 121 14.18 -13.49 0.01
N LEU A 122 13.59 -12.48 -0.59
CA LEU A 122 13.22 -11.27 0.13
C LEU A 122 12.10 -11.50 1.15
N PHE A 123 11.06 -12.26 0.78
CA PHE A 123 9.88 -12.44 1.64
C PHE A 123 10.00 -13.60 2.63
N CYS A 124 11.01 -14.45 2.54
CA CYS A 124 11.28 -15.51 3.51
C CYS A 124 11.93 -14.94 4.79
N CYS A 125 11.27 -13.97 5.44
CA CYS A 125 11.75 -13.36 6.69
C CYS A 125 10.61 -12.67 7.46
N CYS A 126 10.89 -12.28 8.72
CA CYS A 126 9.93 -11.57 9.57
C CYS A 126 9.57 -10.14 9.08
N TYR A 127 10.35 -9.59 8.17
CA TYR A 127 10.10 -8.25 7.60
C TYR A 127 9.12 -8.25 6.42
N ALA A 128 8.71 -9.40 5.91
CA ALA A 128 7.82 -9.54 4.77
C ALA A 128 6.54 -8.66 4.83
N PRO A 129 5.81 -8.53 5.96
CA PRO A 129 4.65 -7.65 6.05
C PRO A 129 4.98 -6.17 5.83
N PHE A 130 6.21 -5.75 6.18
CA PHE A 130 6.68 -4.38 5.98
C PHE A 130 7.22 -4.17 4.56
N PHE A 131 7.80 -5.18 3.94
CA PHE A 131 8.13 -5.14 2.51
C PHE A 131 6.88 -4.98 1.64
N TRP A 132 5.79 -5.66 2.01
CA TRP A 132 4.50 -5.45 1.35
C TRP A 132 4.00 -4.01 1.51
N GLN A 133 4.12 -3.42 2.71
CA GLN A 133 3.81 -2.01 2.93
C GLN A 133 4.71 -1.08 2.09
N ALA A 134 5.99 -1.40 1.95
CA ALA A 134 6.92 -0.63 1.12
C ALA A 134 6.53 -0.65 -0.38
N ILE A 135 6.08 -1.80 -0.89
CA ILE A 135 5.52 -1.93 -2.24
C ILE A 135 4.29 -1.02 -2.41
N GLN A 136 3.39 -1.01 -1.43
CA GLN A 136 2.21 -0.14 -1.47
C GLN A 136 2.57 1.35 -1.46
N ILE A 137 3.59 1.75 -0.70
CA ILE A 137 4.13 3.12 -0.70
C ILE A 137 4.75 3.46 -2.05
N ARG A 138 5.44 2.50 -2.69
CA ARG A 138 6.11 2.70 -3.98
C ARG A 138 5.15 2.77 -5.15
N TYR A 139 4.08 1.98 -5.11
CA TYR A 139 3.10 1.83 -6.18
C TYR A 139 1.68 2.07 -5.66
N PRO A 140 1.36 3.29 -5.18
CA PRO A 140 0.07 3.57 -4.56
C PRO A 140 -1.11 3.38 -5.52
N GLU A 141 -0.90 3.59 -6.82
CA GLU A 141 -1.90 3.39 -7.88
C GLU A 141 -2.31 1.92 -8.05
N TYR A 142 -1.40 0.98 -7.76
CA TYR A 142 -1.66 -0.47 -7.83
C TYR A 142 -1.97 -1.10 -6.47
N ALA A 143 -1.71 -0.39 -5.39
CA ALA A 143 -1.99 -0.86 -4.04
C ALA A 143 -3.49 -0.82 -3.70
N ASN A 144 -4.25 0.01 -4.38
CA ASN A 144 -5.70 0.01 -4.29
C ASN A 144 -6.25 -1.14 -5.14
N TYR A 145 -6.81 -2.15 -4.47
CA TYR A 145 -7.36 -3.33 -5.12
C TYR A 145 -8.41 -3.00 -6.19
N ASN A 146 -9.29 -2.04 -5.89
CA ASN A 146 -10.34 -1.62 -6.82
C ASN A 146 -9.76 -0.94 -8.06
N HIS A 147 -8.74 -0.09 -7.89
CA HIS A 147 -8.06 0.57 -9.01
C HIS A 147 -7.34 -0.46 -9.90
N ALA A 148 -6.63 -1.42 -9.29
CA ALA A 148 -5.93 -2.48 -10.03
C ALA A 148 -6.91 -3.33 -10.85
N LEU A 149 -8.03 -3.74 -10.29
CA LEU A 149 -9.07 -4.47 -11.02
C LEU A 149 -9.65 -3.65 -12.16
N TYR A 150 -10.01 -2.40 -11.90
CA TYR A 150 -10.53 -1.49 -12.92
C TYR A 150 -9.56 -1.34 -14.10
N THR A 151 -8.27 -1.17 -13.81
CA THR A 151 -7.23 -1.04 -14.85
C THR A 151 -7.02 -2.36 -15.60
N MET A 152 -6.97 -3.51 -14.90
CA MET A 152 -6.78 -4.83 -15.52
C MET A 152 -7.89 -5.18 -16.51
N PHE A 153 -9.12 -4.83 -16.21
CA PHE A 153 -10.28 -5.15 -17.04
C PHE A 153 -10.67 -4.05 -18.02
N GLY A 154 -9.80 -3.03 -18.18
CA GLY A 154 -9.96 -2.00 -19.23
C GLY A 154 -11.02 -0.96 -18.96
N GLY A 155 -11.47 -0.84 -17.73
CA GLY A 155 -12.46 0.18 -17.32
C GLY A 155 -13.88 -0.04 -17.86
N ASN A 156 -14.16 -1.20 -18.42
CA ASN A 156 -15.50 -1.58 -18.97
C ASN A 156 -16.25 -2.52 -18.04
N GLU A 157 -15.84 -2.61 -16.79
CA GLU A 157 -16.47 -3.50 -15.83
C GLU A 157 -17.70 -2.82 -15.21
N ASP A 158 -18.82 -3.52 -15.29
CA ASP A 158 -20.08 -3.11 -14.66
C ASP A 158 -20.04 -3.32 -13.13
N SER A 159 -18.94 -3.88 -12.63
CA SER A 159 -18.79 -4.19 -11.21
C SER A 159 -17.36 -4.05 -10.73
N ILE A 160 -17.21 -3.72 -9.46
CA ILE A 160 -15.93 -3.71 -8.74
C ILE A 160 -16.02 -4.61 -7.51
N TYR A 161 -14.84 -5.07 -7.04
CA TYR A 161 -14.75 -5.82 -5.79
C TYR A 161 -14.37 -4.90 -4.65
N ILE A 162 -15.21 -4.83 -3.63
CA ILE A 162 -14.97 -4.07 -2.41
C ILE A 162 -15.01 -5.04 -1.24
N ALA A 163 -13.90 -5.16 -0.51
CA ALA A 163 -13.76 -6.10 0.61
C ALA A 163 -14.14 -7.56 0.25
N GLY A 164 -13.84 -7.99 -1.00
CA GLY A 164 -14.17 -9.32 -1.50
C GLY A 164 -15.60 -9.51 -2.01
N ILE A 165 -16.41 -8.45 -2.00
CA ILE A 165 -17.81 -8.47 -2.49
C ILE A 165 -17.85 -7.79 -3.85
N GLN A 166 -18.40 -8.47 -4.85
CA GLN A 166 -18.66 -7.88 -6.16
C GLN A 166 -19.83 -6.88 -6.07
N VAL A 167 -19.57 -5.66 -6.50
CA VAL A 167 -20.56 -4.57 -6.50
C VAL A 167 -20.76 -4.07 -7.91
N ASP A 168 -22.02 -4.08 -8.37
CA ASP A 168 -22.41 -3.47 -9.63
C ASP A 168 -22.37 -1.93 -9.50
N ILE A 169 -21.54 -1.29 -10.36
CA ILE A 169 -21.39 0.17 -10.39
C ILE A 169 -22.10 0.83 -11.58
N ASN A 170 -22.73 0.07 -12.45
CA ASN A 170 -23.49 0.58 -13.59
C ASN A 170 -24.48 1.69 -13.22
N PRO A 171 -25.26 1.58 -12.13
CA PRO A 171 -26.19 2.63 -11.74
C PRO A 171 -25.52 3.98 -11.49
N ILE A 172 -24.20 3.99 -11.19
CA ILE A 172 -23.45 5.20 -10.87
C ILE A 172 -22.74 5.76 -12.10
N THR A 173 -22.24 4.88 -12.98
CA THR A 173 -21.37 5.25 -14.10
C THR A 173 -22.10 5.34 -15.44
N GLU A 174 -23.33 4.89 -15.55
CA GLU A 174 -24.09 4.82 -16.78
C GLU A 174 -24.18 6.18 -17.51
N GLY A 175 -23.72 6.18 -18.76
CA GLY A 175 -23.75 7.38 -19.62
C GLY A 175 -22.71 8.46 -19.28
N ARG A 176 -21.77 8.21 -18.38
CA ARG A 176 -20.73 9.14 -17.97
C ARG A 176 -19.34 8.65 -18.39
N THR A 177 -18.46 9.62 -18.66
CA THR A 177 -17.04 9.36 -18.95
C THR A 177 -16.21 9.85 -17.77
N GLY A 178 -15.34 8.99 -17.23
CA GLY A 178 -14.44 9.32 -16.12
C GLY A 178 -13.63 8.13 -15.68
N THR A 179 -12.73 8.34 -14.74
CA THR A 179 -11.98 7.28 -14.07
C THR A 179 -12.73 6.84 -12.82
N LEU A 180 -12.40 5.65 -12.28
CA LEU A 180 -12.95 5.18 -11.02
C LEU A 180 -12.77 6.20 -9.89
N GLU A 181 -11.62 6.88 -9.85
CA GLU A 181 -11.33 7.93 -8.87
C GLU A 181 -12.33 9.09 -8.93
N THR A 182 -12.83 9.40 -10.13
CA THR A 182 -13.86 10.43 -10.33
C THR A 182 -15.17 10.04 -9.68
N TYR A 183 -15.52 8.75 -9.70
CA TYR A 183 -16.79 8.23 -9.18
C TYR A 183 -16.67 7.64 -7.76
N LEU A 184 -15.49 7.50 -7.23
CA LEU A 184 -15.27 6.86 -5.92
C LEU A 184 -16.13 7.46 -4.79
N PRO A 185 -16.29 8.78 -4.66
CA PRO A 185 -17.17 9.35 -3.64
C PRO A 185 -18.66 8.96 -3.80
N GLU A 186 -19.12 8.83 -5.06
CA GLU A 186 -20.48 8.42 -5.36
C GLU A 186 -20.69 6.93 -5.10
N VAL A 187 -19.68 6.11 -5.38
CA VAL A 187 -19.65 4.67 -5.06
C VAL A 187 -19.70 4.46 -3.54
N GLU A 188 -18.91 5.21 -2.78
CA GLU A 188 -18.93 5.15 -1.31
C GLU A 188 -20.31 5.52 -0.75
N THR A 189 -20.91 6.57 -1.28
CA THR A 189 -22.27 7.00 -0.89
C THR A 189 -23.31 5.92 -1.21
N TYR A 190 -23.29 5.38 -2.41
CA TYR A 190 -24.19 4.31 -2.85
C TYR A 190 -24.08 3.06 -1.96
N LEU A 191 -22.87 2.67 -1.59
CA LEU A 191 -22.65 1.52 -0.70
C LEU A 191 -23.16 1.78 0.72
N GLN A 192 -23.00 3.00 1.24
CA GLN A 192 -23.54 3.38 2.55
C GLN A 192 -25.08 3.34 2.55
N GLU A 193 -25.71 3.87 1.52
CA GLU A 193 -27.15 3.82 1.36
C GLU A 193 -27.69 2.39 1.25
N LYS A 194 -26.97 1.53 0.48
CA LYS A 194 -27.34 0.11 0.35
C LYS A 194 -27.21 -0.63 1.68
N ALA A 195 -26.14 -0.40 2.43
CA ALA A 195 -25.94 -1.00 3.75
C ALA A 195 -27.00 -0.56 4.76
N GLN A 196 -27.40 0.71 4.73
CA GLN A 196 -28.50 1.22 5.55
C GLN A 196 -29.83 0.57 5.18
N GLN A 197 -30.11 0.42 3.88
CA GLN A 197 -31.33 -0.22 3.40
C GLN A 197 -31.41 -1.71 3.81
N GLU A 198 -30.29 -2.42 3.77
CA GLU A 198 -30.22 -3.81 4.25
C GLU A 198 -30.45 -3.91 5.76
N GLN A 199 -29.92 -2.98 6.56
CA GLN A 199 -30.19 -2.93 8.00
C GLN A 199 -31.69 -2.70 8.31
N ILE A 200 -32.32 -1.77 7.58
CA ILE A 200 -33.77 -1.50 7.71
C ILE A 200 -34.57 -2.75 7.34
N ASN A 201 -34.22 -3.41 6.23
CA ASN A 201 -34.90 -4.62 5.79
C ASN A 201 -34.78 -5.76 6.82
N ASN A 202 -33.57 -5.93 7.39
CA ASN A 202 -33.34 -6.94 8.43
C ASN A 202 -34.14 -6.65 9.71
N GLN A 203 -34.26 -5.38 10.11
CA GLN A 203 -35.09 -4.98 11.25
C GLN A 203 -36.56 -5.26 11.00
N LEU A 204 -37.07 -4.94 9.80
CA LEU A 204 -38.49 -5.22 9.42
C LEU A 204 -38.79 -6.72 9.41
N ILE A 205 -37.85 -7.56 8.92
CA ILE A 205 -37.99 -9.02 8.94
C ILE A 205 -38.02 -9.54 10.39
N THR A 206 -37.20 -9.00 11.28
CA THR A 206 -37.15 -9.39 12.68
C THR A 206 -38.46 -9.00 13.39
N GLN A 207 -38.93 -7.77 13.23
CA GLN A 207 -40.21 -7.32 13.76
C GLN A 207 -41.37 -8.13 13.22
N GLY A 208 -41.38 -8.45 11.93
CA GLY A 208 -42.41 -9.30 11.32
C GLY A 208 -42.46 -10.70 11.94
N ARG A 209 -41.30 -11.29 12.29
CA ARG A 209 -41.22 -12.59 12.97
C ARG A 209 -41.69 -12.52 14.42
N GLU A 210 -41.33 -11.48 15.14
CA GLU A 210 -41.77 -11.25 16.52
C GLU A 210 -43.33 -11.09 16.60
N ASN A 211 -43.90 -10.26 15.74
CA ASN A 211 -45.33 -10.07 15.65
C ASN A 211 -46.10 -11.35 15.28
N ALA A 212 -45.50 -12.19 14.40
CA ALA A 212 -46.11 -13.48 14.04
C ALA A 212 -46.11 -14.49 15.21
N LEU A 213 -45.07 -14.50 16.02
CA LEU A 213 -44.93 -15.34 17.21
C LEU A 213 -45.93 -14.90 18.31
N GLU A 214 -46.12 -13.58 18.52
CA GLU A 214 -47.09 -13.05 19.46
C GLU A 214 -48.53 -13.44 19.08
N GLN A 215 -48.88 -13.32 17.80
CA GLN A 215 -50.21 -13.71 17.30
C GLN A 215 -50.46 -15.22 17.41
N GLN A 216 -49.43 -16.07 17.33
CA GLN A 216 -49.59 -17.51 17.57
C GLN A 216 -49.80 -17.80 19.04
N SER A 217 -49.08 -17.13 19.93
CA SER A 217 -49.21 -17.33 21.39
C SER A 217 -50.57 -16.85 21.95
N GLU A 218 -51.22 -15.88 21.29
CA GLU A 218 -52.58 -15.40 21.65
C GLU A 218 -53.69 -16.34 21.17
N LYS A 219 -53.46 -17.12 20.12
CA LYS A 219 -54.42 -18.11 19.61
C LYS A 219 -54.40 -19.44 20.34
N GLU A 220 -53.32 -19.71 21.11
CA GLU A 220 -53.18 -20.92 21.93
C GLU A 220 -53.65 -20.74 23.38
N LYS A 221 -54.14 -19.56 23.74
CA LYS A 221 -54.77 -19.24 25.02
C LYS A 221 -56.28 -19.21 24.87
#